data_c20c3b40e16e3ad6b1fd09c51a43c155
#
_entry.id   c20c3b40e16e3ad6b1fd09c51a43c155
#
_cell.length_a   1.000
_cell.length_b   1.000
_cell.length_c   1.000
_cell.angle_alpha   90.00
_cell.angle_beta   90.00
_cell.angle_gamma   90.00
#
_symmetry.space_group_name_H-M   'P 1'
#
loop_
_entity.id
_entity.type
_entity.pdbx_description
1 polymer ?
#
loop_
_entity_poly.entity_id
_entity_poly.type
_entity_poly.pdbx_seq_one_letter_code
_entity_poly.pdbx_strand_id
1 'polypeptide(L)'
;MANINDILNDARIKGCSDVHIGENTGITLRQDGKLIEFEQTFSNEEIKEMILSMCKDRILKIVEKHEDADFVYVNDLGRHRVNIYFQQGYMTAAIRIINEQIKTLEELNLPDVLHKLALLPRGLVLVQLKMESLYISLVLQEVENQQL
;
A
#
# COMPACT_ATOMS: atom_id res chain seq x y z
N MET A 1 1.83 -25.47 -5.87
CA MET A 1 2.74 -24.39 -5.47
C MET A 1 1.91 -23.22 -5.05
N ALA A 2 2.12 -22.69 -3.87
CA ALA A 2 1.42 -21.50 -3.39
C ALA A 2 1.79 -20.31 -4.30
N ASN A 3 0.78 -19.58 -4.78
CA ASN A 3 0.97 -18.45 -5.68
C ASN A 3 0.60 -17.17 -4.96
N ILE A 4 1.50 -16.18 -4.96
CA ILE A 4 1.24 -14.87 -4.36
C ILE A 4 -0.03 -14.22 -4.93
N ASN A 5 -0.36 -14.46 -6.20
CA ASN A 5 -1.55 -13.91 -6.83
C ASN A 5 -2.84 -14.46 -6.22
N ASP A 6 -2.86 -15.71 -5.77
CA ASP A 6 -4.04 -16.31 -5.12
C ASP A 6 -4.29 -15.63 -3.77
N ILE A 7 -3.21 -15.35 -3.02
CA ILE A 7 -3.27 -14.64 -1.74
C ILE A 7 -3.74 -13.19 -1.94
N LEU A 8 -3.22 -12.50 -2.95
CA LEU A 8 -3.61 -11.12 -3.27
C LEU A 8 -5.07 -11.04 -3.74
N ASN A 9 -5.54 -12.06 -4.47
CA ASN A 9 -6.93 -12.16 -4.88
C ASN A 9 -7.87 -12.38 -3.69
N ASP A 10 -7.54 -13.33 -2.81
CA ASP A 10 -8.31 -13.58 -1.59
C ASP A 10 -8.37 -12.32 -0.70
N ALA A 11 -7.24 -11.66 -0.50
CA ALA A 11 -7.16 -10.43 0.25
C ALA A 11 -8.02 -9.31 -0.37
N ARG A 12 -8.05 -9.19 -1.69
CA ARG A 12 -8.87 -8.21 -2.42
C ARG A 12 -10.36 -8.52 -2.26
N ILE A 13 -10.76 -9.79 -2.41
CA ILE A 13 -12.16 -10.23 -2.22
C ILE A 13 -12.64 -9.95 -0.79
N LYS A 14 -11.77 -10.16 0.20
CA LYS A 14 -12.04 -9.87 1.61
C LYS A 14 -12.01 -8.37 1.96
N GLY A 15 -11.68 -7.50 1.00
CA GLY A 15 -11.59 -6.05 1.22
C GLY A 15 -10.40 -5.62 2.09
N CYS A 16 -9.32 -6.40 2.08
CA CYS A 16 -8.11 -6.07 2.83
C CYS A 16 -7.35 -4.92 2.17
N SER A 17 -6.72 -4.08 2.99
CA SER A 17 -5.88 -2.97 2.52
C SER A 17 -4.42 -3.37 2.30
N ASP A 18 -3.90 -4.27 3.14
CA ASP A 18 -2.50 -4.67 3.11
C ASP A 18 -2.36 -6.19 3.36
N VAL A 19 -1.32 -6.78 2.77
CA VAL A 19 -0.86 -8.15 3.02
C VAL A 19 0.57 -8.08 3.52
N HIS A 20 0.83 -8.68 4.66
CA HIS A 20 2.17 -8.84 5.22
C HIS A 20 2.57 -10.30 5.09
N ILE A 21 3.75 -10.56 4.53
CA ILE A 21 4.28 -11.90 4.31
C ILE A 21 5.74 -11.95 4.72
N GLY A 22 6.13 -12.89 5.56
CA GLY A 22 7.50 -13.01 6.05
C GLY A 22 7.90 -14.45 6.35
N GLU A 23 9.17 -14.79 6.03
CA GLU A 23 9.72 -16.14 6.19
C GLU A 23 9.50 -16.72 7.60
N ASN A 24 9.54 -15.93 8.64
CA ASN A 24 9.41 -16.40 10.01
C ASN A 24 8.08 -16.00 10.70
N THR A 25 7.23 -15.26 10.01
CA THR A 25 5.99 -14.71 10.57
C THR A 25 4.74 -15.19 9.84
N GLY A 26 4.91 -15.87 8.70
CA GLY A 26 3.78 -16.31 7.88
C GLY A 26 3.12 -15.16 7.13
N ILE A 27 1.81 -15.27 6.93
CA ILE A 27 1.01 -14.31 6.17
C ILE A 27 -0.06 -13.71 7.08
N THR A 28 -0.14 -12.39 7.09
CA THR A 28 -1.14 -11.62 7.84
C THR A 28 -1.80 -10.60 6.91
N LEU A 29 -3.11 -10.51 6.99
CA LEU A 29 -3.92 -9.57 6.23
C LEU A 29 -4.36 -8.41 7.12
N ARG A 30 -4.47 -7.22 6.55
CA ARG A 30 -5.08 -6.07 7.23
C ARG A 30 -6.46 -5.80 6.65
N GLN A 31 -7.49 -5.97 7.47
CA GLN A 31 -8.88 -5.69 7.11
C GLN A 31 -9.50 -4.74 8.15
N ASP A 32 -10.08 -3.64 7.73
CA ASP A 32 -10.71 -2.62 8.59
C ASP A 32 -9.83 -2.18 9.77
N GLY A 33 -8.52 -2.03 9.50
CA GLY A 33 -7.51 -1.64 10.48
C GLY A 33 -7.03 -2.76 11.42
N LYS A 34 -7.64 -3.95 11.38
CA LYS A 34 -7.27 -5.11 12.20
C LYS A 34 -6.36 -6.05 11.42
N LEU A 35 -5.43 -6.70 12.12
CA LEU A 35 -4.60 -7.76 11.56
C LEU A 35 -5.31 -9.12 11.75
N ILE A 36 -5.38 -9.90 10.69
CA ILE A 36 -6.00 -11.22 10.63
C ILE A 36 -4.95 -12.18 10.09
N GLU A 37 -4.70 -13.28 10.77
CA GLU A 37 -3.83 -14.35 10.27
C GLU A 37 -4.46 -15.01 9.04
N PHE A 38 -3.63 -15.34 8.06
CA PHE A 38 -4.06 -16.10 6.90
C PHE A 38 -4.24 -17.57 7.31
N GLU A 39 -5.33 -18.19 6.89
CA GLU A 39 -5.72 -19.53 7.37
C GLU A 39 -4.71 -20.63 6.99
N GLN A 40 -4.03 -20.45 5.86
CA GLN A 40 -3.06 -21.42 5.36
C GLN A 40 -1.63 -21.05 5.81
N THR A 41 -0.90 -22.05 6.29
CA THR A 41 0.51 -21.92 6.66
C THR A 41 1.42 -22.37 5.51
N PHE A 42 2.57 -21.72 5.39
CA PHE A 42 3.58 -21.96 4.36
C PHE A 42 4.96 -22.11 5.01
N SER A 43 5.84 -22.88 4.38
CA SER A 43 7.23 -22.96 4.79
C SER A 43 7.97 -21.65 4.46
N ASN A 44 9.12 -21.44 5.10
CA ASN A 44 9.96 -20.27 4.82
C ASN A 44 10.41 -20.23 3.35
N GLU A 45 10.69 -21.37 2.76
CA GLU A 45 11.07 -21.51 1.35
C GLU A 45 9.95 -21.09 0.42
N GLU A 46 8.71 -21.52 0.68
CA GLU A 46 7.54 -21.14 -0.11
C GLU A 46 7.27 -19.64 -0.01
N ILE A 47 7.39 -19.07 1.20
CA ILE A 47 7.23 -17.62 1.42
C ILE A 47 8.29 -16.85 0.66
N LYS A 48 9.54 -17.27 0.74
CA LYS A 48 10.65 -16.64 0.00
C LYS A 48 10.42 -16.69 -1.50
N GLU A 49 10.03 -17.84 -2.04
CA GLU A 49 9.70 -17.98 -3.47
C GLU A 49 8.54 -17.06 -3.88
N MET A 50 7.49 -16.96 -3.06
CA MET A 50 6.39 -16.03 -3.33
C MET A 50 6.83 -14.57 -3.36
N ILE A 51 7.67 -14.13 -2.42
CA ILE A 51 8.21 -12.77 -2.40
C ILE A 51 9.07 -12.52 -3.65
N LEU A 52 9.99 -13.43 -3.97
CA LEU A 52 10.89 -13.31 -5.11
C LEU A 52 10.15 -13.34 -6.46
N SER A 53 9.03 -14.06 -6.55
CA SER A 53 8.21 -14.13 -7.76
C SER A 53 7.65 -12.77 -8.21
N MET A 54 7.52 -11.81 -7.30
CA MET A 54 7.10 -10.44 -7.61
C MET A 54 8.24 -9.57 -8.14
N CYS A 55 9.49 -10.00 -7.98
CA CYS A 55 10.67 -9.21 -8.28
C CYS A 55 11.08 -9.35 -9.74
N LYS A 56 11.29 -8.22 -10.43
CA LYS A 56 11.98 -8.17 -11.72
C LYS A 56 13.50 -8.11 -11.50
N ASP A 57 14.28 -8.41 -12.53
CA ASP A 57 15.77 -8.51 -12.48
C ASP A 57 16.44 -7.40 -11.68
N ARG A 58 15.99 -6.15 -11.85
CA ARG A 58 16.56 -5.01 -11.11
C ARG A 58 16.30 -5.13 -9.61
N ILE A 59 15.12 -5.55 -9.22
CA ILE A 59 14.71 -5.68 -7.80
C ILE A 59 15.41 -6.90 -7.20
N LEU A 60 15.49 -8.01 -7.92
CA LEU A 60 16.21 -9.20 -7.47
C LEU A 60 17.66 -8.86 -7.07
N LYS A 61 18.38 -8.07 -7.87
CA LYS A 61 19.77 -7.64 -7.56
C LYS A 61 19.89 -6.81 -6.29
N ILE A 62 18.84 -6.08 -5.89
CA ILE A 62 18.80 -5.31 -4.64
C ILE A 62 18.56 -6.26 -3.47
N VAL A 63 17.56 -7.12 -3.60
CA VAL A 63 17.18 -8.09 -2.57
C VAL A 63 18.29 -9.11 -2.30
N GLU A 64 19.02 -9.55 -3.32
CA GLU A 64 20.21 -10.43 -3.19
C GLU A 64 21.33 -9.82 -2.34
N LYS A 65 21.42 -8.49 -2.30
CA LYS A 65 22.35 -7.75 -1.43
C LYS A 65 21.82 -7.52 -0.02
N HIS A 66 20.64 -8.04 0.30
CA HIS A 66 19.92 -7.78 1.57
C HIS A 66 19.60 -6.29 1.77
N GLU A 67 19.40 -5.55 0.67
CA GLU A 67 18.94 -4.17 0.70
C GLU A 67 17.42 -4.10 0.56
N ASP A 68 16.79 -3.09 1.17
CA ASP A 68 15.34 -2.86 1.10
C ASP A 68 14.94 -2.43 -0.31
N ALA A 69 13.80 -2.91 -0.78
CA ALA A 69 13.26 -2.59 -2.10
C ALA A 69 11.80 -2.15 -2.04
N ASP A 70 11.50 -0.99 -2.63
CA ASP A 70 10.13 -0.47 -2.81
C ASP A 70 9.81 -0.37 -4.30
N PHE A 71 8.74 -1.03 -4.73
CA PHE A 71 8.35 -1.08 -6.13
C PHE A 71 6.85 -1.31 -6.31
N VAL A 72 6.39 -1.18 -7.55
CA VAL A 72 5.01 -1.50 -7.93
C VAL A 72 4.99 -2.86 -8.62
N TYR A 73 4.23 -3.79 -8.05
CA TYR A 73 3.87 -5.06 -8.67
C TYR A 73 2.53 -4.93 -9.37
N VAL A 74 2.46 -5.35 -10.62
CA VAL A 74 1.24 -5.32 -11.44
C VAL A 74 0.94 -6.73 -11.94
N ASN A 75 -0.29 -7.18 -11.72
CA ASN A 75 -0.82 -8.43 -12.24
C ASN A 75 -2.25 -8.21 -12.77
N ASP A 76 -2.93 -9.27 -13.18
CA ASP A 76 -4.30 -9.21 -13.70
C ASP A 76 -5.33 -8.69 -12.67
N LEU A 77 -4.97 -8.67 -11.40
CA LEU A 77 -5.81 -8.19 -10.29
C LEU A 77 -5.64 -6.69 -10.04
N GLY A 78 -4.68 -6.03 -10.71
CA GLY A 78 -4.39 -4.62 -10.58
C GLY A 78 -3.01 -4.31 -10.02
N ARG A 79 -2.88 -3.16 -9.37
CA ARG A 79 -1.60 -2.62 -8.90
C ARG A 79 -1.45 -2.83 -7.39
N HIS A 80 -0.20 -3.14 -6.99
CA HIS A 80 0.19 -3.35 -5.61
C HIS A 80 1.50 -2.61 -5.35
N ARG A 81 1.60 -1.84 -4.27
CA ARG A 81 2.88 -1.32 -3.80
C ARG A 81 3.51 -2.35 -2.89
N VAL A 82 4.71 -2.76 -3.22
CA VAL A 82 5.45 -3.79 -2.49
C VAL A 82 6.70 -3.15 -1.89
N ASN A 83 6.86 -3.33 -0.58
CA ASN A 83 8.10 -3.02 0.12
C ASN A 83 8.68 -4.31 0.68
N ILE A 84 9.87 -4.70 0.21
CA ILE A 84 10.63 -5.83 0.73
C ILE A 84 11.70 -5.30 1.67
N TYR A 85 11.82 -5.89 2.84
CA TYR A 85 12.83 -5.56 3.86
C TYR A 85 13.27 -6.81 4.61
N PHE A 86 14.35 -6.68 5.39
CA PHE A 86 14.90 -7.80 6.16
C PHE A 86 14.74 -7.53 7.65
N GLN A 87 14.15 -8.48 8.35
CA GLN A 87 13.98 -8.44 9.80
C GLN A 87 14.66 -9.65 10.42
N GLN A 88 15.66 -9.43 11.27
CA GLN A 88 16.46 -10.50 11.89
C GLN A 88 17.06 -11.51 10.88
N GLY A 89 17.39 -11.04 9.67
CA GLY A 89 17.94 -11.87 8.59
C GLY A 89 16.88 -12.58 7.73
N TYR A 90 15.60 -12.50 8.08
CA TYR A 90 14.48 -13.08 7.31
C TYR A 90 13.89 -12.05 6.36
N MET A 91 13.57 -12.50 5.15
CA MET A 91 12.91 -11.66 4.14
C MET A 91 11.44 -11.47 4.48
N THR A 92 10.99 -10.24 4.42
CA THR A 92 9.60 -9.85 4.69
C THR A 92 9.12 -8.88 3.62
N ALA A 93 7.87 -8.96 3.23
CA ALA A 93 7.25 -8.01 2.32
C ALA A 93 5.94 -7.45 2.91
N ALA A 94 5.78 -6.14 2.78
CA ALA A 94 4.53 -5.44 3.02
C ALA A 94 3.93 -5.04 1.68
N ILE A 95 2.74 -5.54 1.36
CA ILE A 95 2.07 -5.36 0.08
C ILE A 95 0.79 -4.57 0.30
N ARG A 96 0.72 -3.37 -0.26
CA ARG A 96 -0.50 -2.56 -0.25
C ARG A 96 -1.32 -2.81 -1.51
N ILE A 97 -2.59 -3.14 -1.34
CA ILE A 97 -3.56 -3.30 -2.42
C ILE A 97 -4.03 -1.91 -2.84
N ILE A 98 -3.72 -1.50 -4.08
CA ILE A 98 -4.15 -0.21 -4.62
C ILE A 98 -5.53 -0.39 -5.25
N ASN A 99 -6.51 0.36 -4.75
CA ASN A 99 -7.81 0.42 -5.40
C ASN A 99 -7.70 1.25 -6.67
N GLU A 100 -8.18 0.70 -7.78
CA GLU A 100 -8.21 1.40 -9.07
C GLU A 100 -9.39 2.35 -9.19
N GLN A 101 -10.45 2.11 -8.44
CA GLN A 101 -11.60 3.00 -8.37
C GLN A 101 -11.34 4.13 -7.39
N ILE A 102 -11.22 5.34 -7.92
CA ILE A 102 -11.17 6.56 -7.12
C ILE A 102 -12.60 6.88 -6.72
N LYS A 103 -12.89 6.81 -5.41
CA LYS A 103 -14.21 7.18 -4.89
C LYS A 103 -14.47 8.68 -5.07
N THR A 104 -15.71 9.04 -5.38
CA THR A 104 -16.13 10.45 -5.45
C THR A 104 -16.20 11.07 -4.05
N LEU A 105 -16.31 12.40 -3.97
CA LEU A 105 -16.45 13.09 -2.67
C LEU A 105 -17.75 12.70 -1.98
N GLU A 106 -18.81 12.47 -2.75
CA GLU A 106 -20.11 12.03 -2.26
C GLU A 106 -20.04 10.63 -1.65
N GLU A 107 -19.36 9.68 -2.34
CA GLU A 107 -19.15 8.32 -1.83
C GLU A 107 -18.28 8.28 -0.56
N LEU A 108 -17.41 9.29 -0.40
CA LEU A 108 -16.58 9.46 0.78
C LEU A 108 -17.28 10.28 1.89
N ASN A 109 -18.52 10.73 1.67
CA ASN A 109 -19.26 11.63 2.54
C ASN A 109 -18.45 12.91 2.89
N LEU A 110 -17.72 13.44 1.92
CA LEU A 110 -16.91 14.64 2.08
C LEU A 110 -17.68 15.88 1.58
N PRO A 111 -17.48 17.06 2.21
CA PRO A 111 -18.20 18.27 1.84
C PRO A 111 -17.84 18.77 0.44
N ASP A 112 -18.82 19.29 -0.32
CA ASP A 112 -18.69 19.87 -1.65
C ASP A 112 -17.64 21.00 -1.73
N VAL A 113 -17.35 21.67 -0.62
CA VAL A 113 -16.33 22.71 -0.56
C VAL A 113 -14.97 22.21 -1.04
N LEU A 114 -14.69 20.91 -0.93
CA LEU A 114 -13.43 20.32 -1.41
C LEU A 114 -13.30 20.41 -2.93
N HIS A 115 -14.39 20.37 -3.71
CA HIS A 115 -14.34 20.60 -5.14
C HIS A 115 -13.79 22.01 -5.46
N LYS A 116 -14.25 23.01 -4.71
CA LYS A 116 -13.81 24.40 -4.90
C LYS A 116 -12.34 24.56 -4.48
N LEU A 117 -11.94 23.92 -3.39
CA LEU A 117 -10.55 23.95 -2.90
C LEU A 117 -9.58 23.27 -3.84
N ALA A 118 -9.98 22.14 -4.46
CA ALA A 118 -9.16 21.43 -5.44
C ALA A 118 -8.86 22.22 -6.72
N LEU A 119 -9.69 23.21 -7.04
CA LEU A 119 -9.53 24.09 -8.21
C LEU A 119 -8.65 25.32 -7.94
N LEU A 120 -8.22 25.53 -6.70
CA LEU A 120 -7.34 26.66 -6.38
C LEU A 120 -5.95 26.48 -7.03
N PRO A 121 -5.41 27.51 -7.68
CA PRO A 121 -4.15 27.41 -8.44
C PRO A 121 -2.92 27.26 -7.54
N ARG A 122 -3.02 27.55 -6.25
CA ARG A 122 -1.91 27.51 -5.28
C ARG A 122 -2.45 27.23 -3.88
N GLY A 123 -1.63 26.62 -3.03
CA GLY A 123 -1.90 26.41 -1.61
C GLY A 123 -1.86 24.94 -1.23
N LEU A 124 -1.78 24.69 0.07
CA LEU A 124 -1.89 23.37 0.68
C LEU A 124 -3.19 23.33 1.50
N VAL A 125 -4.05 22.38 1.21
CA VAL A 125 -5.27 22.13 1.98
C VAL A 125 -5.04 20.89 2.84
N LEU A 126 -5.11 21.08 4.16
CA LEU A 126 -5.07 19.98 5.12
C LEU A 126 -6.49 19.67 5.57
N VAL A 127 -6.91 18.43 5.34
CA VAL A 127 -8.21 17.90 5.79
C VAL A 127 -7.94 16.94 6.93
N GLN A 128 -8.44 17.27 8.12
CA GLN A 128 -8.33 16.42 9.29
C GLN A 128 -9.71 15.91 9.68
N LEU A 129 -9.87 14.59 9.72
CA LEU A 129 -11.04 13.92 10.25
C LEU A 129 -10.85 13.68 11.74
N LYS A 130 -11.75 14.22 12.56
CA LYS A 130 -11.83 13.91 13.98
C LYS A 130 -13.16 13.18 14.22
N MET A 131 -13.20 12.25 15.15
CA MET A 131 -14.32 11.29 15.35
C MET A 131 -15.73 11.90 15.39
N GLU A 132 -15.86 13.22 15.58
CA GLU A 132 -17.17 13.89 15.64
C GLU A 132 -17.30 15.11 14.71
N SER A 133 -16.24 15.51 14.02
CA SER A 133 -16.28 16.69 13.14
C SER A 133 -15.14 16.72 12.12
N LEU A 134 -15.43 17.33 10.96
CA LEU A 134 -14.45 17.57 9.91
C LEU A 134 -13.82 18.95 10.11
N TYR A 135 -12.51 19.02 10.26
CA TYR A 135 -11.76 20.26 10.26
C TYR A 135 -11.01 20.41 8.94
N ILE A 136 -11.20 21.55 8.29
CA ILE A 136 -10.49 21.91 7.08
C ILE A 136 -9.58 23.09 7.43
N SER A 137 -8.29 22.89 7.33
CA SER A 137 -7.30 23.98 7.47
C SER A 137 -6.71 24.27 6.11
N LEU A 138 -6.83 25.50 5.67
CA LEU A 138 -6.23 26.00 4.44
C LEU A 138 -4.93 26.71 4.78
N VAL A 139 -3.80 26.20 4.30
CA VAL A 139 -2.51 26.88 4.36
C VAL A 139 -2.19 27.41 2.98
N LEU A 140 -2.31 28.72 2.80
CA LEU A 140 -1.86 29.40 1.58
C LEU A 140 -0.35 29.58 1.69
N GLN A 141 0.42 28.81 0.94
CA GLN A 141 1.84 29.01 0.79
C GLN A 141 2.10 29.70 -0.54
N GLU A 142 2.47 30.97 -0.51
CA GLU A 142 3.03 31.65 -1.67
C GLU A 142 4.39 31.02 -1.97
N VAL A 143 4.48 30.31 -3.08
CA VAL A 143 5.79 29.92 -3.63
C VAL A 143 6.29 31.14 -4.41
N GLU A 144 7.18 31.93 -3.80
CA GLU A 144 7.97 32.91 -4.56
C GLU A 144 8.74 32.15 -5.62
N ASN A 145 8.41 32.44 -6.89
CA ASN A 145 9.22 32.03 -8.02
C ASN A 145 10.57 32.74 -7.91
N GLN A 146 11.55 32.09 -7.33
CA GLN A 146 12.93 32.44 -7.59
C GLN A 146 13.23 32.05 -9.04
N GLN A 147 13.07 33.03 -9.95
CA GLN A 147 13.69 33.00 -11.26
C GLN A 147 15.19 33.10 -11.04
N LEU A 148 15.91 32.08 -11.44
CA LEU A 148 17.31 32.11 -11.83
C LEU A 148 17.40 31.87 -13.31
#